data_68935221925a0e9e9502d887f6b22403
#
_entry.id   68935221925a0e9e9502d887f6b22403
#
_cell.length_a   1.000
_cell.length_b   1.000
_cell.length_c   1.000
_cell.angle_alpha   90.00
_cell.angle_beta   90.00
_cell.angle_gamma   90.00
#
_symmetry.space_group_name_H-M   'P 1'
#
loop_
_entity.id
_entity.type
_entity.pdbx_description
1 polymer ?
#
loop_
_entity_poly.entity_id
_entity_poly.type
_entity_poly.pdbx_seq_one_letter_code
_entity_poly.pdbx_strand_id
1 'polypeptide(L)'
;MAEAARGAERILEGLNAPQTAAVTHETGPLLIIAGAGTGKTTVITRRIAYLIATRRARPSEILALTFTDKAAAEMEERVDTLVPYGYADVNISTFHAFGDRLIKENALELGLTPDFRVLTRAEQVIFLRDHLFEFPLQHYRPLGDPTRHLQAILTQFSRLKDEDVGPDEYLAHAEGLRAAAPDDESRLHAEQHLELARTYAQYQTLMARRGQVDFGDQIVEALRLLRSRAHVLRRYQERFRHILVDEFQDTNYAQYELVKLLAARHRNVAVVGDDDQAIFRFRGASMSNILDFDRSYPEAREVVLLENRRSPQAVLDSAYRLIQHNNPDRLEVAQKIDKRLVSTVGTGVAPQHLAFDTVSTESDQVAEMIRSEHD
;
A
#
# COMPACT_ATOMS: atom_id res chain seq x y z
N MET A 1 4.25 5.34 -37.59
CA MET A 1 4.17 6.65 -36.91
C MET A 1 2.73 7.17 -36.82
N ALA A 2 1.96 7.21 -37.90
CA ALA A 2 0.57 7.71 -37.90
C ALA A 2 -0.40 6.89 -37.03
N GLU A 3 -0.22 5.59 -36.88
CA GLU A 3 -1.05 4.71 -36.07
C GLU A 3 -0.75 4.89 -34.56
N ALA A 4 0.53 5.05 -34.20
CA ALA A 4 0.94 5.35 -32.83
C ALA A 4 0.43 6.74 -32.36
N ALA A 5 0.43 7.74 -33.25
CA ALA A 5 -0.11 9.06 -32.97
C ALA A 5 -1.63 9.01 -32.74
N ARG A 6 -2.38 8.32 -33.59
CA ARG A 6 -3.85 8.12 -33.41
C ARG A 6 -4.19 7.33 -32.14
N GLY A 7 -3.38 6.32 -31.81
CA GLY A 7 -3.53 5.58 -30.54
C GLY A 7 -3.32 6.48 -29.34
N ALA A 8 -2.29 7.32 -29.35
CA ALA A 8 -2.00 8.27 -28.27
C ALA A 8 -3.12 9.33 -28.12
N GLU A 9 -3.64 9.88 -29.23
CA GLU A 9 -4.75 10.84 -29.19
C GLU A 9 -6.00 10.26 -28.55
N ARG A 10 -6.38 9.02 -28.91
CA ARG A 10 -7.53 8.33 -28.30
C ARG A 10 -7.34 8.10 -26.80
N ILE A 11 -6.13 7.79 -26.35
CA ILE A 11 -5.82 7.61 -24.92
C ILE A 11 -5.96 8.91 -24.14
N LEU A 12 -5.70 10.06 -24.74
CA LEU A 12 -5.78 11.38 -24.13
C LEU A 12 -7.19 12.00 -24.21
N GLU A 13 -8.09 11.45 -25.00
CA GLU A 13 -9.44 11.98 -25.18
C GLU A 13 -10.21 12.06 -23.85
N GLY A 14 -10.85 13.21 -23.58
CA GLY A 14 -11.65 13.46 -22.38
C GLY A 14 -10.84 13.67 -21.09
N LEU A 15 -9.50 13.73 -21.18
CA LEU A 15 -8.66 14.15 -20.05
C LEU A 15 -8.60 15.67 -19.98
N ASN A 16 -8.60 16.21 -18.74
CA ASN A 16 -8.26 17.61 -18.51
C ASN A 16 -6.73 17.85 -18.55
N ALA A 17 -6.32 19.11 -18.49
CA ALA A 17 -4.91 19.47 -18.62
C ALA A 17 -3.99 18.83 -17.55
N PRO A 18 -4.33 18.80 -16.23
CA PRO A 18 -3.53 18.09 -15.23
C PRO A 18 -3.48 16.58 -15.47
N GLN A 19 -4.60 15.94 -15.82
CA GLN A 19 -4.63 14.50 -16.13
C GLN A 19 -3.75 14.20 -17.36
N THR A 20 -3.83 15.03 -18.40
CA THR A 20 -2.97 14.91 -19.60
C THR A 20 -1.51 15.06 -19.23
N ALA A 21 -1.16 16.04 -18.38
CA ALA A 21 0.21 16.25 -17.93
C ALA A 21 0.78 15.05 -17.16
N ALA A 22 -0.06 14.39 -16.32
CA ALA A 22 0.34 13.18 -15.61
C ALA A 22 0.49 11.97 -16.54
N VAL A 23 -0.43 11.77 -17.49
CA VAL A 23 -0.39 10.66 -18.46
C VAL A 23 0.82 10.78 -19.40
N THR A 24 1.12 11.99 -19.87
CA THR A 24 2.18 12.24 -20.85
C THR A 24 3.57 12.49 -20.25
N HIS A 25 3.68 12.52 -18.90
CA HIS A 25 4.99 12.68 -18.25
C HIS A 25 6.00 11.66 -18.76
N GLU A 26 7.16 12.15 -19.23
CA GLU A 26 8.08 11.32 -20.03
C GLU A 26 8.90 10.38 -19.15
N THR A 27 9.76 10.93 -18.32
CA THR A 27 10.75 10.19 -17.54
C THR A 27 10.93 10.85 -16.17
N GLY A 28 11.44 10.07 -15.22
CA GLY A 28 11.68 10.50 -13.84
C GLY A 28 10.47 10.28 -12.94
N PRO A 29 10.62 10.59 -11.65
CA PRO A 29 9.58 10.38 -10.66
C PRO A 29 8.41 11.35 -10.84
N LEU A 30 7.21 10.86 -10.57
CA LEU A 30 5.95 11.59 -10.70
C LEU A 30 5.08 11.31 -9.48
N LEU A 31 4.69 12.37 -8.77
CA LEU A 31 3.69 12.33 -7.71
C LEU A 31 2.37 12.90 -8.24
N ILE A 32 1.31 12.11 -8.20
CA ILE A 32 -0.03 12.54 -8.58
C ILE A 32 -0.88 12.61 -7.32
N ILE A 33 -1.21 13.83 -6.89
CA ILE A 33 -2.06 14.09 -5.74
C ILE A 33 -3.49 14.21 -6.25
N ALA A 34 -4.33 13.24 -5.87
CA ALA A 34 -5.62 13.06 -6.53
C ALA A 34 -6.69 12.65 -5.53
N GLY A 35 -7.57 13.56 -5.18
CA GLY A 35 -8.69 13.32 -4.28
C GLY A 35 -9.70 12.29 -4.83
N ALA A 36 -10.67 11.91 -3.99
CA ALA A 36 -11.74 11.00 -4.40
C ALA A 36 -12.49 11.54 -5.63
N GLY A 37 -12.77 10.68 -6.61
CA GLY A 37 -13.56 11.06 -7.80
C GLY A 37 -12.84 11.93 -8.84
N THR A 38 -11.52 12.18 -8.71
CA THR A 38 -10.72 12.96 -9.67
C THR A 38 -10.13 12.11 -10.80
N GLY A 39 -10.31 10.78 -10.77
CA GLY A 39 -9.87 9.87 -11.81
C GLY A 39 -8.47 9.29 -11.60
N LYS A 40 -8.04 9.02 -10.35
CA LYS A 40 -6.77 8.34 -10.03
C LYS A 40 -6.49 7.15 -10.93
N THR A 41 -7.36 6.13 -10.87
CA THR A 41 -7.21 4.90 -11.65
C THR A 41 -7.25 5.16 -13.16
N THR A 42 -8.05 6.14 -13.61
CA THR A 42 -8.09 6.55 -15.03
C THR A 42 -6.73 7.09 -15.49
N VAL A 43 -6.08 7.92 -14.68
CA VAL A 43 -4.76 8.48 -15.03
C VAL A 43 -3.70 7.38 -15.07
N ILE A 44 -3.67 6.48 -14.08
CA ILE A 44 -2.70 5.36 -14.04
C ILE A 44 -2.88 4.43 -15.26
N THR A 45 -4.11 3.98 -15.54
CA THR A 45 -4.38 3.06 -16.67
C THR A 45 -4.07 3.70 -18.02
N ARG A 46 -4.44 4.98 -18.21
CA ARG A 46 -4.12 5.72 -19.43
C ARG A 46 -2.62 6.02 -19.57
N ARG A 47 -1.91 6.22 -18.46
CA ARG A 47 -0.44 6.35 -18.49
C ARG A 47 0.22 5.06 -18.95
N ILE A 48 -0.19 3.90 -18.43
CA ILE A 48 0.28 2.59 -18.90
C ILE A 48 0.04 2.46 -20.41
N ALA A 49 -1.19 2.68 -20.85
CA ALA A 49 -1.55 2.59 -22.25
C ALA A 49 -0.77 3.59 -23.13
N TYR A 50 -0.54 4.81 -22.66
CA TYR A 50 0.23 5.84 -23.37
C TYR A 50 1.70 5.46 -23.55
N LEU A 51 2.35 4.94 -22.50
CA LEU A 51 3.73 4.46 -22.59
C LEU A 51 3.88 3.36 -23.64
N ILE A 52 2.92 2.45 -23.71
CA ILE A 52 2.89 1.36 -24.71
C ILE A 52 2.61 1.89 -26.12
N ALA A 53 1.54 2.68 -26.29
CA ALA A 53 1.13 3.20 -27.60
C ALA A 53 2.20 4.09 -28.24
N THR A 54 2.90 4.88 -27.43
CA THR A 54 4.02 5.74 -27.88
C THR A 54 5.35 5.00 -28.01
N ARG A 55 5.37 3.67 -27.73
CA ARG A 55 6.59 2.83 -27.76
C ARG A 55 7.70 3.30 -26.81
N ARG A 56 7.35 3.97 -25.72
CA ARG A 56 8.28 4.40 -24.68
C ARG A 56 8.63 3.26 -23.72
N ALA A 57 7.70 2.31 -23.56
CA ALA A 57 7.91 1.09 -22.82
C ALA A 57 7.25 -0.10 -23.54
N ARG A 58 7.87 -1.26 -23.43
CA ARG A 58 7.22 -2.53 -23.74
C ARG A 58 6.30 -2.91 -22.55
N PRO A 59 5.18 -3.63 -22.77
CA PRO A 59 4.31 -4.07 -21.68
C PRO A 59 5.07 -4.77 -20.54
N SER A 60 6.01 -5.66 -20.88
CA SER A 60 6.83 -6.40 -19.92
C SER A 60 7.81 -5.53 -19.09
N GLU A 61 8.05 -4.27 -19.48
CA GLU A 61 8.90 -3.31 -18.78
C GLU A 61 8.12 -2.45 -17.77
N ILE A 62 6.80 -2.66 -17.69
CA ILE A 62 5.91 -1.91 -16.79
C ILE A 62 5.49 -2.81 -15.63
N LEU A 63 5.67 -2.32 -14.41
CA LEU A 63 5.14 -2.89 -13.17
C LEU A 63 4.14 -1.92 -12.57
N ALA A 64 2.88 -2.33 -12.45
CA ALA A 64 1.84 -1.57 -11.77
C ALA A 64 1.40 -2.29 -10.50
N LEU A 65 1.51 -1.62 -9.36
CA LEU A 65 1.21 -2.15 -8.04
C LEU A 65 0.00 -1.43 -7.45
N THR A 66 -0.88 -2.21 -6.85
CA THR A 66 -2.08 -1.70 -6.17
C THR A 66 -2.32 -2.44 -4.86
N PHE A 67 -3.34 -2.02 -4.10
CA PHE A 67 -3.60 -2.53 -2.75
C PHE A 67 -4.45 -3.80 -2.72
N THR A 68 -5.39 -3.99 -3.67
CA THR A 68 -6.32 -5.13 -3.66
C THR A 68 -6.33 -5.88 -4.99
N ASP A 69 -6.60 -7.19 -4.95
CA ASP A 69 -6.71 -8.02 -6.16
C ASP A 69 -7.85 -7.55 -7.06
N LYS A 70 -8.95 -7.02 -6.48
CA LYS A 70 -10.02 -6.40 -7.25
C LYS A 70 -9.55 -5.18 -8.03
N ALA A 71 -8.75 -4.30 -7.39
CA ALA A 71 -8.21 -3.12 -8.06
C ALA A 71 -7.20 -3.50 -9.14
N ALA A 72 -6.41 -4.56 -8.93
CA ALA A 72 -5.49 -5.07 -9.93
C ALA A 72 -6.25 -5.60 -11.16
N ALA A 73 -7.29 -6.42 -10.97
CA ALA A 73 -8.12 -6.94 -12.06
C ALA A 73 -8.86 -5.81 -12.83
N GLU A 74 -9.40 -4.82 -12.12
CA GLU A 74 -10.05 -3.66 -12.75
C GLU A 74 -9.06 -2.80 -13.55
N MET A 75 -7.83 -2.64 -13.05
CA MET A 75 -6.77 -1.93 -13.75
C MET A 75 -6.35 -2.67 -15.02
N GLU A 76 -6.21 -4.00 -14.96
CA GLU A 76 -5.88 -4.86 -16.10
C GLU A 76 -6.95 -4.76 -17.18
N GLU A 77 -8.23 -4.93 -16.85
CA GLU A 77 -9.35 -4.80 -17.78
C GLU A 77 -9.38 -3.43 -18.49
N ARG A 78 -9.13 -2.36 -17.73
CA ARG A 78 -9.09 -1.01 -18.30
C ARG A 78 -7.90 -0.80 -19.22
N VAL A 79 -6.74 -1.34 -18.90
CA VAL A 79 -5.55 -1.26 -19.76
C VAL A 79 -5.78 -2.05 -21.04
N ASP A 80 -6.35 -3.25 -20.98
CA ASP A 80 -6.64 -4.10 -22.12
C ASP A 80 -7.61 -3.45 -23.12
N THR A 81 -8.57 -2.66 -22.63
CA THR A 81 -9.48 -1.91 -23.52
C THR A 81 -8.81 -0.74 -24.24
N LEU A 82 -7.72 -0.21 -23.69
CA LEU A 82 -7.01 0.96 -24.21
C LEU A 82 -5.84 0.60 -25.17
N VAL A 83 -5.29 -0.59 -25.01
CA VAL A 83 -4.12 -1.05 -25.77
C VAL A 83 -4.57 -1.98 -26.89
N PRO A 84 -3.97 -1.94 -28.11
CA PRO A 84 -4.30 -2.85 -29.20
C PRO A 84 -4.11 -4.33 -28.81
N TYR A 85 -4.95 -5.20 -29.36
CA TYR A 85 -4.91 -6.65 -29.16
C TYR A 85 -3.49 -7.22 -29.29
N GLY A 86 -3.06 -8.01 -28.29
CA GLY A 86 -1.75 -8.70 -28.30
C GLY A 86 -0.66 -8.07 -27.43
N TYR A 87 -0.98 -7.06 -26.61
CA TYR A 87 -0.02 -6.43 -25.68
C TYR A 87 -0.29 -6.78 -24.20
N ALA A 88 -0.82 -7.97 -23.94
CA ALA A 88 -1.34 -8.39 -22.64
C ALA A 88 -0.30 -8.69 -21.51
N ASP A 89 0.99 -8.38 -21.71
CA ASP A 89 2.05 -8.74 -20.75
C ASP A 89 2.43 -7.63 -19.76
N VAL A 90 1.51 -6.70 -19.44
CA VAL A 90 1.76 -5.72 -18.37
C VAL A 90 1.72 -6.42 -17.02
N ASN A 91 2.72 -6.19 -16.17
CA ASN A 91 2.72 -6.78 -14.82
C ASN A 91 1.87 -5.90 -13.88
N ILE A 92 0.59 -6.20 -13.77
CA ILE A 92 -0.35 -5.57 -12.84
C ILE A 92 -0.63 -6.56 -11.71
N SER A 93 -0.43 -6.17 -10.45
CA SER A 93 -0.64 -7.05 -9.30
C SER A 93 -0.72 -6.27 -7.99
N THR A 94 -1.13 -6.95 -6.93
CA THR A 94 -0.92 -6.42 -5.57
C THR A 94 0.55 -6.53 -5.16
N PHE A 95 0.96 -5.77 -4.15
CA PHE A 95 2.31 -5.87 -3.57
C PHE A 95 2.61 -7.30 -3.11
N HIS A 96 1.67 -7.94 -2.42
CA HIS A 96 1.85 -9.30 -1.91
C HIS A 96 1.94 -10.34 -3.04
N ALA A 97 1.09 -10.26 -4.06
CA ALA A 97 1.17 -11.16 -5.20
C ALA A 97 2.47 -10.99 -5.98
N PHE A 98 2.98 -9.76 -6.11
CA PHE A 98 4.29 -9.49 -6.70
C PHE A 98 5.42 -10.07 -5.85
N GLY A 99 5.40 -9.83 -4.53
CA GLY A 99 6.37 -10.39 -3.58
C GLY A 99 6.39 -11.91 -3.59
N ASP A 100 5.22 -12.55 -3.54
CA ASP A 100 5.07 -14.01 -3.61
C ASP A 100 5.71 -14.58 -4.88
N ARG A 101 5.40 -13.99 -6.04
CA ARG A 101 6.01 -14.39 -7.31
C ARG A 101 7.53 -14.22 -7.31
N LEU A 102 8.02 -13.08 -6.82
CA LEU A 102 9.45 -12.77 -6.75
C LEU A 102 10.19 -13.78 -5.87
N ILE A 103 9.63 -14.14 -4.72
CA ILE A 103 10.19 -15.16 -3.82
C ILE A 103 10.16 -16.53 -4.47
N LYS A 104 9.04 -16.96 -5.07
CA LYS A 104 8.90 -18.26 -5.72
C LYS A 104 9.88 -18.45 -6.87
N GLU A 105 10.04 -17.45 -7.73
CA GLU A 105 10.99 -17.47 -8.84
C GLU A 105 12.47 -17.59 -8.37
N ASN A 106 12.76 -17.24 -7.12
CA ASN A 106 14.11 -17.19 -6.55
C ASN A 106 14.24 -17.92 -5.21
N ALA A 107 13.35 -18.86 -4.91
CA ALA A 107 13.24 -19.49 -3.60
C ALA A 107 14.56 -20.11 -3.13
N LEU A 108 15.32 -20.74 -4.02
CA LEU A 108 16.61 -21.36 -3.72
C LEU A 108 17.67 -20.35 -3.23
N GLU A 109 17.62 -19.11 -3.72
CA GLU A 109 18.51 -18.02 -3.28
C GLU A 109 18.26 -17.60 -1.82
N LEU A 110 17.06 -17.87 -1.33
CA LEU A 110 16.61 -17.61 0.05
C LEU A 110 16.74 -18.84 0.96
N GLY A 111 17.09 -20.02 0.39
CA GLY A 111 17.06 -21.29 1.12
C GLY A 111 15.63 -21.80 1.37
N LEU A 112 14.66 -21.33 0.59
CA LEU A 112 13.28 -21.79 0.61
C LEU A 112 13.03 -22.82 -0.50
N THR A 113 11.98 -23.62 -0.34
CA THR A 113 11.44 -24.43 -1.42
C THR A 113 10.43 -23.62 -2.23
N PRO A 114 10.34 -23.78 -3.57
CA PRO A 114 9.40 -22.99 -4.39
C PRO A 114 7.92 -23.20 -4.04
N ASP A 115 7.60 -24.31 -3.37
CA ASP A 115 6.28 -24.73 -2.92
C ASP A 115 5.95 -24.31 -1.48
N PHE A 116 6.64 -23.29 -0.94
CA PHE A 116 6.33 -22.78 0.38
C PHE A 116 4.85 -22.37 0.49
N ARG A 117 4.30 -22.53 1.70
CA ARG A 117 2.89 -22.23 1.96
C ARG A 117 2.74 -20.90 2.69
N VAL A 118 1.84 -20.04 2.17
CA VAL A 118 1.46 -18.80 2.84
C VAL A 118 0.34 -19.09 3.85
N LEU A 119 0.56 -18.81 5.12
CA LEU A 119 -0.42 -19.01 6.18
C LEU A 119 -1.36 -17.81 6.31
N THR A 120 -2.66 -18.10 6.34
CA THR A 120 -3.68 -17.13 6.72
C THR A 120 -3.56 -16.76 8.20
N ARG A 121 -4.19 -15.67 8.63
CA ARG A 121 -4.18 -15.25 10.04
C ARG A 121 -4.68 -16.34 10.99
N ALA A 122 -5.73 -17.06 10.61
CA ALA A 122 -6.26 -18.16 11.41
C ALA A 122 -5.26 -19.31 11.54
N GLU A 123 -4.58 -19.66 10.46
CA GLU A 123 -3.53 -20.70 10.46
C GLU A 123 -2.31 -20.29 11.28
N GLN A 124 -1.91 -19.01 11.26
CA GLN A 124 -0.84 -18.49 12.12
C GLN A 124 -1.19 -18.64 13.62
N VAL A 125 -2.45 -18.36 14.00
CA VAL A 125 -2.92 -18.56 15.40
C VAL A 125 -2.84 -20.02 15.79
N ILE A 126 -3.29 -20.92 14.92
CA ILE A 126 -3.20 -22.38 15.12
C ILE A 126 -1.72 -22.78 15.26
N PHE A 127 -0.88 -22.28 14.37
CA PHE A 127 0.55 -22.53 14.40
C PHE A 127 1.21 -22.11 15.73
N LEU A 128 0.96 -20.88 16.19
CA LEU A 128 1.48 -20.41 17.48
C LEU A 128 0.95 -21.26 18.65
N ARG A 129 -0.33 -21.62 18.62
CA ARG A 129 -0.94 -22.46 19.67
C ARG A 129 -0.31 -23.85 19.72
N ASP A 130 -0.13 -24.48 18.58
CA ASP A 130 0.39 -25.85 18.51
C ASP A 130 1.88 -25.94 18.92
N HIS A 131 2.62 -24.82 18.81
CA HIS A 131 4.03 -24.71 19.22
C HIS A 131 4.22 -23.81 20.46
N LEU A 132 3.15 -23.55 21.22
CA LEU A 132 3.15 -22.55 22.31
C LEU A 132 4.27 -22.76 23.34
N PHE A 133 4.59 -23.99 23.66
CA PHE A 133 5.60 -24.36 24.66
C PHE A 133 7.03 -24.37 24.08
N GLU A 134 7.18 -24.23 22.77
CA GLU A 134 8.49 -24.04 22.14
C GLU A 134 8.92 -22.56 22.18
N PHE A 135 7.99 -21.62 22.37
CA PHE A 135 8.29 -20.21 22.43
C PHE A 135 8.73 -19.79 23.85
N PRO A 136 9.70 -18.85 23.97
CA PRO A 136 10.21 -18.36 25.25
C PRO A 136 9.21 -17.37 25.91
N LEU A 137 7.95 -17.73 26.00
CA LEU A 137 6.85 -16.91 26.54
C LEU A 137 6.67 -17.15 28.04
N GLN A 138 6.69 -16.07 28.83
CA GLN A 138 6.40 -16.04 30.27
C GLN A 138 5.28 -15.03 30.59
N HIS A 139 5.51 -13.74 30.34
CA HIS A 139 4.52 -12.67 30.52
C HIS A 139 3.30 -12.84 29.62
N TYR A 140 3.54 -13.21 28.36
CA TYR A 140 2.49 -13.39 27.37
C TYR A 140 1.88 -14.79 27.30
N ARG A 141 2.21 -15.65 28.29
CA ARG A 141 1.61 -16.99 28.48
C ARG A 141 1.08 -17.14 29.91
N PRO A 142 -0.01 -16.45 30.27
CA PRO A 142 -0.56 -16.53 31.64
C PRO A 142 -1.09 -17.94 31.94
N LEU A 143 -0.93 -18.39 33.18
CA LEU A 143 -1.30 -19.74 33.63
C LEU A 143 -2.79 -20.05 33.46
N GLY A 144 -3.66 -19.06 33.62
CA GLY A 144 -5.12 -19.26 33.52
C GLY A 144 -5.65 -19.38 32.11
N ASP A 145 -5.00 -18.71 31.15
CA ASP A 145 -5.32 -18.76 29.70
C ASP A 145 -4.05 -18.55 28.89
N PRO A 146 -3.30 -19.62 28.59
CA PRO A 146 -2.03 -19.53 27.87
C PRO A 146 -2.15 -19.00 26.46
N THR A 147 -3.35 -18.99 25.87
CA THR A 147 -3.61 -18.58 24.48
C THR A 147 -4.07 -17.13 24.35
N ARG A 148 -4.34 -16.45 25.45
CA ARG A 148 -4.94 -15.11 25.51
C ARG A 148 -4.26 -14.07 24.60
N HIS A 149 -2.94 -14.12 24.49
CA HIS A 149 -2.16 -13.09 23.80
C HIS A 149 -1.74 -13.44 22.36
N LEU A 150 -2.09 -14.63 21.84
CA LEU A 150 -1.62 -15.08 20.51
C LEU A 150 -1.97 -14.12 19.38
N GLN A 151 -3.19 -13.58 19.37
CA GLN A 151 -3.62 -12.61 18.38
C GLN A 151 -2.82 -11.29 18.47
N ALA A 152 -2.55 -10.81 19.68
CA ALA A 152 -1.78 -9.59 19.92
C ALA A 152 -0.31 -9.77 19.51
N ILE A 153 0.30 -10.91 19.83
CA ILE A 153 1.66 -11.27 19.44
C ILE A 153 1.80 -11.26 17.89
N LEU A 154 0.89 -11.93 17.20
CA LEU A 154 0.91 -11.93 15.73
C LEU A 154 0.64 -10.55 15.13
N THR A 155 -0.17 -9.73 15.79
CA THR A 155 -0.37 -8.34 15.35
C THR A 155 0.90 -7.53 15.49
N GLN A 156 1.65 -7.71 16.58
CA GLN A 156 2.96 -7.10 16.76
C GLN A 156 3.95 -7.55 15.69
N PHE A 157 4.02 -8.85 15.38
CA PHE A 157 4.91 -9.37 14.33
C PHE A 157 4.55 -8.81 12.95
N SER A 158 3.25 -8.72 12.64
CA SER A 158 2.80 -8.07 11.40
C SER A 158 3.26 -6.62 11.32
N ARG A 159 3.14 -5.85 12.41
CA ARG A 159 3.60 -4.45 12.48
C ARG A 159 5.11 -4.31 12.28
N LEU A 160 5.90 -5.18 12.90
CA LEU A 160 7.35 -5.18 12.70
C LEU A 160 7.70 -5.42 11.23
N LYS A 161 6.99 -6.33 10.55
CA LYS A 161 7.18 -6.59 9.12
C LYS A 161 6.73 -5.43 8.24
N ASP A 162 5.63 -4.76 8.58
CA ASP A 162 5.16 -3.57 7.87
C ASP A 162 6.19 -2.42 7.91
N GLU A 163 6.96 -2.34 9.01
CA GLU A 163 8.05 -1.37 9.22
C GLU A 163 9.44 -1.92 8.81
N ASP A 164 9.49 -3.09 8.15
CA ASP A 164 10.72 -3.75 7.71
C ASP A 164 11.72 -4.02 8.87
N VAL A 165 11.20 -4.27 10.06
CA VAL A 165 11.99 -4.58 11.26
C VAL A 165 12.12 -6.10 11.43
N GLY A 166 13.34 -6.60 11.24
CA GLY A 166 13.68 -8.00 11.41
C GLY A 166 13.83 -8.43 12.88
N PRO A 167 13.89 -9.77 13.13
CA PRO A 167 14.08 -10.29 14.50
C PRO A 167 15.32 -9.75 15.21
N ASP A 168 16.45 -9.64 14.51
CA ASP A 168 17.71 -9.18 15.09
C ASP A 168 17.65 -7.69 15.45
N GLU A 169 17.03 -6.87 14.61
CA GLU A 169 16.84 -5.44 14.86
C GLU A 169 15.89 -5.20 16.04
N TYR A 170 14.81 -5.97 16.11
CA TYR A 170 13.89 -5.87 17.25
C TYR A 170 14.53 -6.34 18.55
N LEU A 171 15.37 -7.38 18.49
CA LEU A 171 16.15 -7.84 19.66
C LEU A 171 17.11 -6.76 20.14
N ALA A 172 17.89 -6.16 19.24
CA ALA A 172 18.81 -5.07 19.56
C ALA A 172 18.08 -3.87 20.17
N HIS A 173 16.91 -3.50 19.63
CA HIS A 173 16.06 -2.46 20.21
C HIS A 173 15.64 -2.80 21.66
N ALA A 174 15.13 -4.02 21.89
CA ALA A 174 14.69 -4.47 23.20
C ALA A 174 15.84 -4.52 24.23
N GLU A 175 17.05 -4.91 23.82
CA GLU A 175 18.25 -4.85 24.65
C GLU A 175 18.65 -3.41 24.99
N GLY A 176 18.51 -2.50 24.03
CA GLY A 176 18.69 -1.06 24.25
C GLY A 176 17.71 -0.49 25.29
N LEU A 177 16.43 -0.85 25.20
CA LEU A 177 15.43 -0.46 26.21
C LEU A 177 15.81 -0.97 27.61
N ARG A 178 16.26 -2.21 27.71
CA ARG A 178 16.70 -2.78 28.99
C ARG A 178 17.91 -2.06 29.57
N ALA A 179 18.90 -1.74 28.74
CA ALA A 179 20.11 -1.05 29.18
C ALA A 179 19.83 0.40 29.62
N ALA A 180 18.83 1.04 29.05
CA ALA A 180 18.42 2.42 29.34
C ALA A 180 17.35 2.53 30.45
N ALA A 181 16.82 1.42 30.97
CA ALA A 181 15.71 1.41 31.92
C ALA A 181 16.10 2.02 33.28
N PRO A 182 15.50 3.17 33.70
CA PRO A 182 15.86 3.86 34.94
C PRO A 182 15.21 3.26 36.18
N ASP A 183 14.07 2.58 36.04
CA ASP A 183 13.24 2.06 37.13
C ASP A 183 12.70 0.66 36.83
N ASP A 184 12.00 0.07 37.80
CA ASP A 184 11.49 -1.29 37.69
C ASP A 184 10.34 -1.42 36.67
N GLU A 185 9.54 -0.39 36.46
CA GLU A 185 8.47 -0.38 35.46
C GLU A 185 9.07 -0.40 34.03
N SER A 186 10.05 0.45 33.78
CA SER A 186 10.78 0.48 32.52
C SER A 186 11.52 -0.83 32.26
N ARG A 187 12.08 -1.46 33.32
CA ARG A 187 12.70 -2.78 33.20
C ARG A 187 11.69 -3.85 32.84
N LEU A 188 10.53 -3.88 33.50
CA LEU A 188 9.48 -4.82 33.18
C LEU A 188 9.03 -4.67 31.73
N HIS A 189 8.84 -3.43 31.26
CA HIS A 189 8.51 -3.13 29.86
C HIS A 189 9.59 -3.65 28.89
N ALA A 190 10.86 -3.42 29.20
CA ALA A 190 11.97 -3.92 28.40
C ALA A 190 12.04 -5.46 28.35
N GLU A 191 11.79 -6.15 29.48
CA GLU A 191 11.74 -7.62 29.52
C GLU A 191 10.57 -8.17 28.67
N GLN A 192 9.42 -7.50 28.65
CA GLN A 192 8.31 -7.85 27.78
C GLN A 192 8.71 -7.72 26.29
N HIS A 193 9.41 -6.66 25.90
CA HIS A 193 9.93 -6.51 24.54
C HIS A 193 10.98 -7.57 24.19
N LEU A 194 11.85 -7.93 25.13
CA LEU A 194 12.84 -9.01 24.93
C LEU A 194 12.18 -10.37 24.71
N GLU A 195 11.12 -10.65 25.49
CA GLU A 195 10.32 -11.88 25.32
C GLU A 195 9.69 -11.93 23.92
N LEU A 196 9.07 -10.83 23.46
CA LEU A 196 8.49 -10.74 22.12
C LEU A 196 9.54 -10.85 21.01
N ALA A 197 10.70 -10.20 21.18
CA ALA A 197 11.77 -10.24 20.19
C ALA A 197 12.34 -11.67 20.01
N ARG A 198 12.57 -12.37 21.11
CA ARG A 198 13.00 -13.78 21.07
C ARG A 198 11.92 -14.69 20.48
N THR A 199 10.67 -14.43 20.81
CA THR A 199 9.52 -15.18 20.27
C THR A 199 9.40 -14.93 18.76
N TYR A 200 9.64 -13.71 18.30
CA TYR A 200 9.62 -13.38 16.86
C TYR A 200 10.72 -14.15 16.10
N ALA A 201 11.94 -14.16 16.62
CA ALA A 201 13.05 -14.93 16.04
C ALA A 201 12.74 -16.43 15.97
N GLN A 202 12.17 -16.98 17.04
CA GLN A 202 11.76 -18.40 17.09
C GLN A 202 10.62 -18.68 16.12
N TYR A 203 9.62 -17.79 16.03
CA TYR A 203 8.50 -17.90 15.08
C TYR A 203 9.00 -17.98 13.65
N GLN A 204 9.87 -17.05 13.22
CA GLN A 204 10.44 -17.06 11.88
C GLN A 204 11.24 -18.33 11.61
N THR A 205 12.03 -18.80 12.57
CA THR A 205 12.81 -20.03 12.46
C THR A 205 11.91 -21.26 12.28
N LEU A 206 10.85 -21.38 13.06
CA LEU A 206 9.92 -22.51 12.97
C LEU A 206 9.12 -22.48 11.66
N MET A 207 8.67 -21.31 11.22
CA MET A 207 7.98 -21.10 9.94
C MET A 207 8.88 -21.54 8.78
N ALA A 208 10.12 -21.04 8.73
CA ALA A 208 11.07 -21.38 7.67
C ALA A 208 11.38 -22.87 7.62
N ARG A 209 11.59 -23.55 8.77
CA ARG A 209 11.85 -24.99 8.84
C ARG A 209 10.71 -25.83 8.27
N ARG A 210 9.49 -25.31 8.25
CA ARG A 210 8.29 -26.00 7.74
C ARG A 210 7.92 -25.58 6.32
N GLY A 211 8.75 -24.75 5.67
CA GLY A 211 8.44 -24.20 4.36
C GLY A 211 7.19 -23.33 4.38
N GLN A 212 6.98 -22.59 5.47
CA GLN A 212 5.83 -21.72 5.66
C GLN A 212 6.28 -20.27 5.78
N VAL A 213 5.45 -19.35 5.27
CA VAL A 213 5.58 -17.90 5.37
C VAL A 213 4.22 -17.31 5.70
N ASP A 214 4.18 -16.08 6.18
CA ASP A 214 2.93 -15.33 6.30
C ASP A 214 2.84 -14.17 5.29
N PHE A 215 1.75 -13.41 5.31
CA PHE A 215 1.57 -12.29 4.38
C PHE A 215 2.66 -11.23 4.48
N GLY A 216 3.11 -10.88 5.68
CA GLY A 216 4.20 -9.91 5.87
C GLY A 216 5.52 -10.43 5.30
N ASP A 217 5.77 -11.75 5.41
CA ASP A 217 6.97 -12.37 4.87
C ASP A 217 7.08 -12.23 3.35
N GLN A 218 5.98 -12.16 2.61
CA GLN A 218 6.01 -11.98 1.16
C GLN A 218 6.72 -10.69 0.75
N ILE A 219 6.63 -9.63 1.57
CA ILE A 219 7.31 -8.35 1.31
C ILE A 219 8.71 -8.36 1.91
N VAL A 220 8.86 -8.76 3.17
CA VAL A 220 10.15 -8.74 3.88
C VAL A 220 11.17 -9.68 3.22
N GLU A 221 10.76 -10.88 2.83
CA GLU A 221 11.64 -11.82 2.15
C GLU A 221 12.01 -11.35 0.72
N ALA A 222 11.08 -10.69 0.03
CA ALA A 222 11.39 -10.02 -1.24
C ALA A 222 12.44 -8.92 -1.07
N LEU A 223 12.33 -8.09 -0.03
CA LEU A 223 13.33 -7.07 0.32
C LEU A 223 14.67 -7.71 0.66
N ARG A 224 14.67 -8.74 1.52
CA ARG A 224 15.88 -9.48 1.90
C ARG A 224 16.59 -10.07 0.68
N LEU A 225 15.84 -10.66 -0.24
CA LEU A 225 16.37 -11.20 -1.48
C LEU A 225 17.04 -10.12 -2.33
N LEU A 226 16.34 -9.03 -2.60
CA LEU A 226 16.84 -7.95 -3.44
C LEU A 226 18.07 -7.26 -2.84
N ARG A 227 18.10 -7.09 -1.51
CA ARG A 227 19.25 -6.49 -0.79
C ARG A 227 20.46 -7.43 -0.75
N SER A 228 20.25 -8.74 -0.58
CA SER A 228 21.34 -9.72 -0.44
C SER A 228 21.85 -10.28 -1.78
N ARG A 229 21.07 -10.21 -2.87
CA ARG A 229 21.38 -10.79 -4.18
C ARG A 229 21.41 -9.72 -5.28
N ALA A 230 22.54 -9.05 -5.41
CA ALA A 230 22.70 -7.95 -6.38
C ALA A 230 22.37 -8.34 -7.84
N HIS A 231 22.59 -9.60 -8.23
CA HIS A 231 22.27 -10.07 -9.58
C HIS A 231 20.75 -10.19 -9.79
N VAL A 232 20.01 -10.61 -8.76
CA VAL A 232 18.54 -10.65 -8.78
C VAL A 232 18.00 -9.22 -8.87
N LEU A 233 18.46 -8.31 -8.00
CA LEU A 233 18.06 -6.91 -8.03
C LEU A 233 18.25 -6.29 -9.41
N ARG A 234 19.46 -6.45 -10.01
CA ARG A 234 19.75 -5.92 -11.35
C ARG A 234 18.79 -6.47 -12.41
N ARG A 235 18.50 -7.79 -12.40
CA ARG A 235 17.56 -8.42 -13.34
C ARG A 235 16.17 -7.80 -13.25
N TYR A 236 15.64 -7.56 -12.07
CA TYR A 236 14.32 -6.93 -11.88
C TYR A 236 14.34 -5.44 -12.24
N GLN A 237 15.39 -4.70 -11.94
CA GLN A 237 15.58 -3.31 -12.36
C GLN A 237 15.70 -3.17 -13.88
N GLU A 238 16.33 -4.12 -14.56
CA GLU A 238 16.40 -4.15 -16.03
C GLU A 238 15.08 -4.52 -16.69
N ARG A 239 14.32 -5.42 -16.05
CA ARG A 239 13.01 -5.82 -16.51
C ARG A 239 11.98 -4.70 -16.32
N PHE A 240 11.88 -4.12 -15.13
CA PHE A 240 10.88 -3.11 -14.80
C PHE A 240 11.45 -1.70 -14.86
N ARG A 241 11.31 -1.08 -16.02
CA ARG A 241 11.82 0.27 -16.29
C ARG A 241 10.84 1.37 -15.90
N HIS A 242 9.57 1.04 -15.75
CA HIS A 242 8.50 1.93 -15.30
C HIS A 242 7.72 1.25 -14.17
N ILE A 243 7.65 1.91 -13.03
CA ILE A 243 6.92 1.43 -11.85
C ILE A 243 5.79 2.41 -11.57
N LEU A 244 4.57 1.90 -11.47
CA LEU A 244 3.39 2.70 -11.14
C LEU A 244 2.76 2.14 -9.86
N VAL A 245 2.35 3.02 -8.95
CA VAL A 245 1.71 2.62 -7.69
C VAL A 245 0.39 3.38 -7.54
N ASP A 246 -0.71 2.64 -7.45
CA ASP A 246 -2.04 3.19 -7.14
C ASP A 246 -2.30 3.12 -5.63
N GLU A 247 -3.12 4.03 -5.12
CA GLU A 247 -3.48 4.18 -3.70
C GLU A 247 -2.22 4.21 -2.79
N PHE A 248 -1.23 5.03 -3.19
CA PHE A 248 0.08 5.09 -2.56
C PHE A 248 0.02 5.45 -1.06
N GLN A 249 -1.01 6.19 -0.61
CA GLN A 249 -1.25 6.52 0.79
C GLN A 249 -1.52 5.29 1.67
N ASP A 250 -1.92 4.15 1.07
CA ASP A 250 -2.21 2.91 1.79
C ASP A 250 -1.01 1.96 1.90
N THR A 251 0.13 2.35 1.32
CA THR A 251 1.37 1.56 1.40
C THR A 251 2.01 1.64 2.79
N ASN A 252 2.58 0.52 3.26
CA ASN A 252 3.43 0.50 4.44
C ASN A 252 4.90 0.80 4.08
N TYR A 253 5.74 0.95 5.11
CA TYR A 253 7.16 1.29 4.93
C TYR A 253 7.90 0.22 4.08
N ALA A 254 7.71 -1.07 4.38
CA ALA A 254 8.36 -2.17 3.66
C ALA A 254 7.98 -2.18 2.16
N GLN A 255 6.72 -1.92 1.83
CA GLN A 255 6.24 -1.81 0.45
C GLN A 255 6.89 -0.64 -0.28
N TYR A 256 7.03 0.51 0.39
CA TYR A 256 7.70 1.66 -0.21
C TYR A 256 9.20 1.40 -0.41
N GLU A 257 9.88 0.75 0.54
CA GLU A 257 11.27 0.31 0.36
C GLU A 257 11.43 -0.60 -0.86
N LEU A 258 10.49 -1.53 -1.08
CA LEU A 258 10.48 -2.39 -2.26
C LEU A 258 10.40 -1.58 -3.56
N VAL A 259 9.51 -0.58 -3.61
CA VAL A 259 9.39 0.34 -4.76
C VAL A 259 10.70 1.10 -4.99
N LYS A 260 11.32 1.66 -3.92
CA LYS A 260 12.57 2.40 -4.01
C LYS A 260 13.72 1.55 -4.56
N LEU A 261 13.86 0.30 -4.07
CA LEU A 261 14.89 -0.62 -4.55
C LEU A 261 14.71 -0.93 -6.05
N LEU A 262 13.51 -1.23 -6.47
CA LEU A 262 13.22 -1.55 -7.88
C LEU A 262 13.42 -0.34 -8.78
N ALA A 263 12.99 0.85 -8.35
CA ALA A 263 13.08 2.09 -9.11
C ALA A 263 14.49 2.70 -9.17
N ALA A 264 15.41 2.29 -8.28
CA ALA A 264 16.69 2.98 -8.05
C ALA A 264 17.52 3.21 -9.31
N ARG A 265 17.47 2.30 -10.30
CA ARG A 265 18.26 2.40 -11.53
C ARG A 265 17.72 3.40 -12.55
N HIS A 266 16.41 3.40 -12.77
CA HIS A 266 15.76 4.19 -13.83
C HIS A 266 15.01 5.40 -13.31
N ARG A 267 14.65 5.42 -12.02
CA ARG A 267 13.89 6.46 -11.32
C ARG A 267 12.55 6.81 -11.99
N ASN A 268 12.05 5.97 -12.92
CA ASN A 268 10.74 6.13 -13.55
C ASN A 268 9.67 5.51 -12.66
N VAL A 269 9.36 6.19 -11.58
CA VAL A 269 8.32 5.80 -10.62
C VAL A 269 7.20 6.84 -10.65
N ALA A 270 5.96 6.38 -10.84
CA ALA A 270 4.77 7.22 -10.80
C ALA A 270 3.86 6.71 -9.69
N VAL A 271 3.59 7.53 -8.71
CA VAL A 271 2.68 7.21 -7.61
C VAL A 271 1.45 8.10 -7.66
N VAL A 272 0.29 7.54 -7.36
CA VAL A 272 -0.95 8.31 -7.19
C VAL A 272 -1.56 8.01 -5.84
N GLY A 273 -1.97 9.07 -5.15
CA GLY A 273 -2.55 8.95 -3.82
C GLY A 273 -3.18 10.23 -3.32
N ASP A 274 -3.76 10.13 -2.13
CA ASP A 274 -4.35 11.23 -1.40
C ASP A 274 -4.20 10.97 0.10
N ASP A 275 -3.38 11.76 0.79
CA ASP A 275 -3.19 11.66 2.24
C ASP A 275 -4.48 11.81 3.04
N ASP A 276 -5.46 12.58 2.51
CA ASP A 276 -6.78 12.75 3.12
C ASP A 276 -7.64 11.46 3.06
N GLN A 277 -7.23 10.46 2.27
CA GLN A 277 -7.86 9.14 2.18
C GLN A 277 -7.08 8.05 2.92
N ALA A 278 -6.00 8.37 3.63
CA ALA A 278 -5.17 7.43 4.38
C ALA A 278 -5.86 6.92 5.65
N ILE A 279 -6.86 6.03 5.50
CA ILE A 279 -7.65 5.47 6.62
C ILE A 279 -7.18 4.07 7.05
N PHE A 280 -6.15 3.51 6.42
CA PHE A 280 -5.65 2.16 6.71
C PHE A 280 -4.42 2.13 7.65
N ARG A 281 -4.18 3.19 8.43
CA ARG A 281 -3.10 3.23 9.43
C ARG A 281 -3.15 2.03 10.40
N PHE A 282 -4.33 1.55 10.74
CA PHE A 282 -4.52 0.35 11.57
C PHE A 282 -4.06 -0.95 10.88
N ARG A 283 -3.84 -0.94 9.55
CA ARG A 283 -3.26 -2.04 8.76
C ARG A 283 -1.79 -1.84 8.41
N GLY A 284 -1.09 -0.89 9.05
CA GLY A 284 0.32 -0.63 8.78
C GLY A 284 0.59 0.44 7.71
N ALA A 285 -0.43 1.01 7.07
CA ALA A 285 -0.23 2.12 6.14
C ALA A 285 0.48 3.28 6.82
N SER A 286 1.49 3.82 6.15
CA SER A 286 2.30 4.94 6.65
C SER A 286 1.98 6.20 5.86
N MET A 287 1.31 7.16 6.50
CA MET A 287 1.10 8.49 5.90
C MET A 287 2.41 9.18 5.55
N SER A 288 3.50 8.83 6.24
CA SER A 288 4.82 9.40 5.96
C SER A 288 5.29 9.08 4.54
N ASN A 289 4.88 7.96 3.95
CA ASN A 289 5.35 7.56 2.62
C ASN A 289 5.02 8.59 1.55
N ILE A 290 3.79 9.14 1.55
CA ILE A 290 3.41 10.17 0.57
C ILE A 290 4.11 11.51 0.88
N LEU A 291 4.29 11.83 2.16
CA LEU A 291 5.02 13.01 2.60
C LEU A 291 6.54 12.90 2.36
N ASP A 292 7.08 11.68 2.44
CA ASP A 292 8.50 11.39 2.26
C ASP A 292 8.89 11.12 0.79
N PHE A 293 7.90 11.09 -0.12
CA PHE A 293 8.17 10.87 -1.54
C PHE A 293 9.13 11.93 -2.10
N ASP A 294 8.90 13.21 -1.77
CA ASP A 294 9.76 14.32 -2.19
C ASP A 294 11.16 14.25 -1.64
N ARG A 295 11.32 13.70 -0.42
CA ARG A 295 12.66 13.48 0.17
C ARG A 295 13.42 12.39 -0.58
N SER A 296 12.71 11.34 -1.01
CA SER A 296 13.29 10.23 -1.79
C SER A 296 13.54 10.62 -3.24
N TYR A 297 12.71 11.51 -3.78
CA TYR A 297 12.72 11.96 -5.16
C TYR A 297 12.58 13.49 -5.26
N PRO A 298 13.62 14.28 -4.89
CA PRO A 298 13.54 15.74 -4.89
C PRO A 298 13.28 16.36 -6.28
N GLU A 299 13.57 15.61 -7.34
CA GLU A 299 13.31 15.99 -8.73
C GLU A 299 11.90 15.59 -9.22
N ALA A 300 11.07 15.03 -8.35
CA ALA A 300 9.75 14.57 -8.74
C ALA A 300 8.89 15.69 -9.32
N ARG A 301 8.20 15.39 -10.40
CA ARG A 301 7.15 16.25 -10.89
C ARG A 301 5.88 15.99 -10.09
N GLU A 302 5.30 17.05 -9.56
CA GLU A 302 3.99 16.99 -8.91
C GLU A 302 2.87 17.39 -9.86
N VAL A 303 1.76 16.67 -9.78
CA VAL A 303 0.52 16.98 -10.50
C VAL A 303 -0.66 16.82 -9.54
N VAL A 304 -1.43 17.89 -9.34
CA VAL A 304 -2.62 17.90 -8.49
C VAL A 304 -3.87 17.81 -9.34
N LEU A 305 -4.75 16.85 -9.03
CA LEU A 305 -6.04 16.67 -9.70
C LEU A 305 -7.16 17.21 -8.81
N LEU A 306 -7.84 18.28 -9.25
CA LEU A 306 -8.87 18.97 -8.46
C LEU A 306 -10.29 18.74 -8.97
N GLU A 307 -10.48 18.40 -10.26
CA GLU A 307 -11.83 18.18 -10.82
C GLU A 307 -12.43 16.88 -10.33
N ASN A 308 -13.50 16.98 -9.55
CA ASN A 308 -14.27 15.83 -9.08
C ASN A 308 -15.46 15.56 -9.99
N ARG A 309 -15.51 14.34 -10.55
CA ARG A 309 -16.55 13.87 -11.48
C ARG A 309 -17.56 12.93 -10.82
N ARG A 310 -17.54 12.82 -9.49
CA ARG A 310 -18.34 11.87 -8.71
C ARG A 310 -19.41 12.54 -7.86
N SER A 311 -19.01 13.58 -7.12
CA SER A 311 -19.80 14.13 -6.01
C SER A 311 -20.19 15.58 -6.26
N PRO A 312 -21.39 16.00 -5.84
CA PRO A 312 -21.80 17.39 -5.87
C PRO A 312 -20.93 18.28 -4.94
N GLN A 313 -20.85 19.58 -5.23
CA GLN A 313 -20.00 20.53 -4.49
C GLN A 313 -20.34 20.57 -2.99
N ALA A 314 -21.62 20.53 -2.61
CA ALA A 314 -22.05 20.55 -1.22
C ALA A 314 -21.46 19.41 -0.38
N VAL A 315 -21.32 18.21 -0.99
CA VAL A 315 -20.67 17.05 -0.34
C VAL A 315 -19.17 17.28 -0.20
N LEU A 316 -18.51 17.80 -1.26
CA LEU A 316 -17.06 18.08 -1.26
C LEU A 316 -16.71 19.15 -0.23
N ASP A 317 -17.50 20.23 -0.13
CA ASP A 317 -17.27 21.29 0.85
C ASP A 317 -17.45 20.80 2.29
N SER A 318 -18.37 19.87 2.52
CA SER A 318 -18.58 19.26 3.84
C SER A 318 -17.42 18.33 4.22
N ALA A 319 -16.95 17.49 3.28
CA ALA A 319 -15.78 16.65 3.46
C ALA A 319 -14.51 17.48 3.70
N TYR A 320 -14.33 18.56 2.93
CA TYR A 320 -13.19 19.47 3.08
C TYR A 320 -13.16 20.16 4.45
N ARG A 321 -14.31 20.62 4.95
CA ARG A 321 -14.40 21.19 6.32
C ARG A 321 -14.02 20.15 7.37
N LEU A 322 -14.47 18.91 7.22
CA LEU A 322 -14.15 17.85 8.18
C LEU A 322 -12.64 17.54 8.19
N ILE A 323 -12.03 17.35 7.02
CA ILE A 323 -10.63 16.95 6.95
C ILE A 323 -9.65 18.03 7.46
N GLN A 324 -10.06 19.29 7.48
CA GLN A 324 -9.24 20.38 8.04
C GLN A 324 -8.91 20.18 9.53
N HIS A 325 -9.65 19.34 10.26
CA HIS A 325 -9.32 19.00 11.65
C HIS A 325 -8.01 18.18 11.77
N ASN A 326 -7.51 17.65 10.67
CA ASN A 326 -6.22 16.97 10.61
C ASN A 326 -5.02 17.92 10.35
N ASN A 327 -5.26 19.24 10.22
CA ASN A 327 -4.17 20.19 10.11
C ASN A 327 -3.36 20.24 11.43
N PRO A 328 -2.02 20.42 11.41
CA PRO A 328 -1.20 20.78 10.24
C PRO A 328 -0.61 19.60 9.45
N ASP A 329 -0.94 18.36 9.79
CA ASP A 329 -0.25 17.15 9.30
C ASP A 329 -0.60 16.77 7.85
N ARG A 330 -1.52 17.49 7.21
CA ARG A 330 -1.94 17.27 5.82
C ARG A 330 -0.92 17.78 4.81
N LEU A 331 -0.82 17.07 3.69
CA LEU A 331 0.04 17.45 2.55
C LEU A 331 -0.26 18.87 2.04
N GLU A 332 -1.53 19.28 2.02
CA GLU A 332 -1.97 20.62 1.66
C GLU A 332 -1.25 21.71 2.45
N VAL A 333 -1.09 21.50 3.77
CA VAL A 333 -0.41 22.44 4.65
C VAL A 333 1.11 22.31 4.56
N ALA A 334 1.61 21.07 4.56
CA ALA A 334 3.04 20.79 4.55
C ALA A 334 3.73 21.28 3.27
N GLN A 335 3.10 21.11 2.11
CA GLN A 335 3.64 21.51 0.80
C GLN A 335 3.03 22.79 0.24
N LYS A 336 2.06 23.41 0.95
CA LYS A 336 1.37 24.64 0.53
C LYS A 336 0.69 24.52 -0.84
N ILE A 337 0.05 23.39 -1.09
CA ILE A 337 -0.70 23.11 -2.31
C ILE A 337 -2.20 23.26 -2.06
N ASP A 338 -2.97 23.65 -3.07
CA ASP A 338 -4.43 23.63 -2.99
C ASP A 338 -4.95 22.24 -3.34
N LYS A 339 -5.72 21.63 -2.42
CA LYS A 339 -6.37 20.31 -2.58
C LYS A 339 -7.88 20.41 -2.60
N ARG A 340 -8.46 21.61 -2.59
CA ARG A 340 -9.91 21.79 -2.60
C ARG A 340 -10.51 21.32 -3.91
N LEU A 341 -11.33 20.29 -3.83
CA LEU A 341 -11.96 19.68 -4.99
C LEU A 341 -13.09 20.55 -5.55
N VAL A 342 -13.16 20.59 -6.88
CA VAL A 342 -14.21 21.31 -7.63
C VAL A 342 -15.08 20.31 -8.35
N SER A 343 -16.39 20.34 -8.09
CA SER A 343 -17.37 19.45 -8.70
C SER A 343 -17.65 19.81 -10.15
N THR A 344 -17.69 18.80 -11.02
CA THR A 344 -18.20 18.93 -12.39
C THR A 344 -19.65 18.44 -12.55
N VAL A 345 -20.26 17.90 -11.47
CA VAL A 345 -21.64 17.37 -11.49
C VAL A 345 -22.66 18.31 -10.84
N GLY A 346 -22.25 19.53 -10.45
CA GLY A 346 -23.14 20.56 -9.94
C GLY A 346 -23.07 20.76 -8.43
N THR A 347 -23.93 21.62 -7.91
CA THR A 347 -23.93 22.06 -6.51
C THR A 347 -24.45 20.97 -5.56
N GLY A 348 -25.53 20.29 -5.95
CA GLY A 348 -26.20 19.26 -5.13
C GLY A 348 -26.92 19.82 -3.91
N VAL A 349 -27.45 18.91 -3.10
CA VAL A 349 -28.11 19.19 -1.83
C VAL A 349 -27.11 19.14 -0.69
N ALA A 350 -27.24 20.00 0.30
CA ALA A 350 -26.38 20.00 1.48
C ALA A 350 -26.56 18.72 2.29
N PRO A 351 -25.47 18.05 2.72
CA PRO A 351 -25.55 16.91 3.63
C PRO A 351 -26.28 17.25 4.91
N GLN A 352 -27.10 16.32 5.40
CA GLN A 352 -27.83 16.45 6.66
C GLN A 352 -27.19 15.55 7.72
N HIS A 353 -27.13 16.03 8.95
CA HIS A 353 -26.72 15.24 10.10
C HIS A 353 -27.97 14.77 10.85
N LEU A 354 -28.14 13.45 10.95
CA LEU A 354 -29.20 12.80 11.68
C LEU A 354 -28.60 12.06 12.87
N ALA A 355 -29.22 12.20 14.04
CA ALA A 355 -28.82 11.50 15.26
C ALA A 355 -29.95 10.59 15.71
N PHE A 356 -29.62 9.37 16.14
CA PHE A 356 -30.57 8.37 16.59
C PHE A 356 -30.13 7.79 17.94
N ASP A 357 -31.08 7.41 18.78
CA ASP A 357 -30.82 6.91 20.13
C ASP A 357 -30.28 5.47 20.13
N THR A 358 -30.64 4.67 19.13
CA THR A 358 -30.24 3.28 19.01
C THR A 358 -29.93 2.90 17.54
N VAL A 359 -29.10 1.87 17.36
CA VAL A 359 -28.80 1.29 16.03
C VAL A 359 -30.07 0.79 15.32
N SER A 360 -31.04 0.23 16.07
CA SER A 360 -32.30 -0.23 15.48
C SER A 360 -33.11 0.95 14.94
N THR A 361 -33.25 2.04 15.72
CA THR A 361 -33.94 3.26 15.29
C THR A 361 -33.27 3.88 14.08
N GLU A 362 -31.94 3.92 14.06
CA GLU A 362 -31.18 4.38 12.89
C GLU A 362 -31.50 3.56 11.64
N SER A 363 -31.43 2.21 11.76
CA SER A 363 -31.68 1.30 10.63
C SER A 363 -33.08 1.43 10.08
N ASP A 364 -34.10 1.51 10.96
CA ASP A 364 -35.49 1.64 10.57
C ASP A 364 -35.76 2.98 9.87
N GLN A 365 -35.27 4.08 10.43
CA GLN A 365 -35.44 5.42 9.86
C GLN A 365 -34.72 5.58 8.53
N VAL A 366 -33.47 5.08 8.41
CA VAL A 366 -32.72 5.11 7.14
C VAL A 366 -33.46 4.28 6.06
N ALA A 367 -33.99 3.10 6.43
CA ALA A 367 -34.76 2.28 5.50
C ALA A 367 -36.05 2.98 5.03
N GLU A 368 -36.75 3.71 5.93
CA GLU A 368 -37.94 4.49 5.59
C GLU A 368 -37.62 5.68 4.68
N MET A 369 -36.52 6.40 4.97
CA MET A 369 -36.05 7.50 4.11
C MET A 369 -35.70 7.00 2.69
N ILE A 370 -34.96 5.89 2.58
CA ILE A 370 -34.64 5.30 1.28
C ILE A 370 -35.94 4.94 0.50
N ARG A 371 -36.93 4.38 1.18
CA ARG A 371 -38.20 4.05 0.56
C ARG A 371 -38.90 5.30 0.05
N SER A 372 -38.95 6.37 0.86
CA SER A 372 -39.65 7.62 0.48
C SER A 372 -38.99 8.37 -0.68
N GLU A 373 -37.69 8.17 -0.89
CA GLU A 373 -36.94 8.75 -2.02
C GLU A 373 -37.08 7.90 -3.30
N HIS A 374 -37.47 6.62 -3.17
CA HIS A 374 -37.60 5.71 -4.32
C HIS A 374 -39.02 5.73 -4.91
N ASP A 375 -40.06 6.09 -4.14
CA ASP A 375 -41.46 6.25 -4.58
C ASP A 375 -41.66 7.63 -5.23
#